data_4c3d11ec461b155d40fea8540447e262
#
_entry.id   4c3d11ec461b155d40fea8540447e262
#
_cell.length_a   1.000
_cell.length_b   1.000
_cell.length_c   1.000
_cell.angle_alpha   90.00
_cell.angle_beta   90.00
_cell.angle_gamma   90.00
#
_symmetry.space_group_name_H-M   'P 1'
#
loop_
_entity.id
_entity.type
_entity.pdbx_description
1 polymer ?
#
loop_
_entity_poly.entity_id
_entity_poly.type
_entity_poly.pdbx_seq_one_letter_code
_entity_poly.pdbx_strand_id
1 'polypeptide(L)'
;IAYFRPDTLGAFQAELCVTRHFVPKDYPFTFTNGSIACHLEVDVETGFIKLLKFWVVEDCGTILNEQLVDEQIRGALVQGIGPTLYEQCLYDERGQMLNGNMADYIVPFPAEMPDIVIGHVCTPTKSSQLGAKGAGEAGTAGAPAAILNALNDALTPVSYTHLTLPTKA
;
A
#
# COMPACT_ATOMS: atom_id res chain seq x y z
N ILE A 1 22.01 8.50 -25.53
CA ILE A 1 20.80 8.58 -26.38
C ILE A 1 21.29 8.47 -27.81
N ALA A 2 20.97 7.35 -28.48
CA ALA A 2 21.21 7.21 -29.91
C ALA A 2 20.15 8.04 -30.65
N TYR A 3 20.59 8.95 -31.49
CA TYR A 3 19.69 9.68 -32.39
C TYR A 3 19.27 8.78 -33.53
N PHE A 4 18.00 8.44 -33.54
CA PHE A 4 17.41 7.73 -34.67
C PHE A 4 17.15 8.73 -35.80
N ARG A 5 17.78 8.51 -36.95
CA ARG A 5 17.61 9.32 -38.15
C ARG A 5 16.97 8.48 -39.24
N PRO A 6 15.65 8.59 -39.46
CA PRO A 6 14.93 7.75 -40.42
C PRO A 6 15.44 7.95 -41.85
N ASP A 7 15.94 9.14 -42.18
CA ASP A 7 16.47 9.52 -43.49
C ASP A 7 17.76 8.78 -43.88
N THR A 8 18.47 8.17 -42.88
CA THR A 8 19.72 7.44 -43.13
C THR A 8 19.53 5.94 -43.27
N LEU A 9 18.32 5.42 -43.07
CA LEU A 9 18.05 3.98 -43.02
C LEU A 9 17.71 3.34 -44.35
N GLY A 10 17.49 4.15 -45.41
CA GLY A 10 17.10 3.60 -46.72
C GLY A 10 15.80 2.81 -46.66
N ALA A 11 15.84 1.56 -47.16
CA ALA A 11 14.67 0.66 -47.09
C ALA A 11 14.48 -0.09 -45.76
N PHE A 12 15.36 0.13 -44.77
CA PHE A 12 15.28 -0.51 -43.46
C PHE A 12 14.39 0.31 -42.54
N GLN A 13 13.27 -0.27 -42.11
CA GLN A 13 12.42 0.30 -41.05
C GLN A 13 12.84 -0.26 -39.72
N ALA A 14 13.44 0.57 -38.86
CA ALA A 14 13.75 0.20 -37.50
C ALA A 14 12.53 0.47 -36.60
N GLU A 15 11.99 -0.55 -35.99
CA GLU A 15 10.95 -0.43 -34.98
C GLU A 15 11.58 -0.39 -33.61
N LEU A 16 11.34 0.68 -32.87
CA LEU A 16 11.73 0.83 -31.46
C LEU A 16 10.65 0.31 -30.49
N CYS A 17 9.50 -0.08 -31.02
CA CYS A 17 8.40 -0.63 -30.27
C CYS A 17 8.18 -2.10 -30.67
N VAL A 18 8.28 -3.00 -29.70
CA VAL A 18 7.98 -4.42 -29.89
C VAL A 18 6.85 -4.82 -28.98
N THR A 19 5.74 -5.25 -29.58
CA THR A 19 4.61 -5.79 -28.81
C THR A 19 4.71 -7.30 -28.76
N ARG A 20 4.65 -7.85 -27.55
CA ARG A 20 4.55 -9.29 -27.29
C ARG A 20 3.36 -9.56 -26.39
N HIS A 21 2.62 -10.62 -26.71
CA HIS A 21 1.53 -11.09 -25.89
C HIS A 21 2.00 -12.30 -25.07
N PHE A 22 1.82 -12.22 -23.78
CA PHE A 22 2.00 -13.36 -22.88
C PHE A 22 0.64 -13.92 -22.52
N VAL A 23 0.39 -15.18 -22.86
CA VAL A 23 -0.82 -15.89 -22.46
C VAL A 23 -0.39 -17.03 -21.54
N PRO A 24 -0.75 -17.01 -20.26
CA PRO A 24 -0.42 -18.11 -19.36
C PRO A 24 -1.16 -19.38 -19.81
N LYS A 25 -0.52 -20.53 -19.66
CA LYS A 25 -1.12 -21.84 -20.02
C LYS A 25 -2.25 -22.22 -19.07
N ASP A 26 -2.11 -21.86 -17.81
CA ASP A 26 -3.08 -22.09 -16.74
C ASP A 26 -3.38 -20.77 -16.04
N TYR A 27 -4.47 -20.69 -15.27
CA TYR A 27 -4.75 -19.51 -14.45
C TYR A 27 -3.69 -19.38 -13.35
N PRO A 28 -2.76 -18.43 -13.44
CA PRO A 28 -1.71 -18.26 -12.44
C PRO A 28 -2.28 -17.50 -11.25
N PHE A 29 -2.77 -18.21 -10.24
CA PHE A 29 -3.04 -17.60 -8.94
C PHE A 29 -1.71 -17.41 -8.22
N THR A 30 -1.16 -16.20 -8.29
CA THR A 30 0.07 -15.84 -7.60
C THR A 30 -0.26 -14.85 -6.51
N PHE A 31 -0.36 -15.34 -5.28
CA PHE A 31 -0.69 -14.51 -4.13
C PHE A 31 0.59 -14.05 -3.43
N THR A 32 0.68 -12.76 -3.15
CA THR A 32 1.60 -12.23 -2.14
C THR A 32 1.10 -12.57 -0.75
N ASN A 33 2.03 -12.70 0.18
CA ASN A 33 1.73 -12.88 1.59
C ASN A 33 2.57 -11.89 2.38
N GLY A 34 2.02 -11.40 3.46
CA GLY A 34 2.73 -10.45 4.31
C GLY A 34 2.25 -10.45 5.73
N SER A 35 3.02 -9.80 6.57
CA SER A 35 2.71 -9.56 7.97
C SER A 35 3.07 -8.13 8.32
N ILE A 36 2.16 -7.43 8.99
CA ILE A 36 2.35 -6.03 9.38
C ILE A 36 2.16 -5.90 10.88
N ALA A 37 3.12 -5.25 11.55
CA ALA A 37 3.01 -4.87 12.95
C ALA A 37 3.08 -3.34 13.08
N CYS A 38 2.25 -2.79 13.97
CA CYS A 38 2.14 -1.37 14.26
C CYS A 38 2.49 -1.10 15.71
N HIS A 39 3.29 -0.06 15.95
CA HIS A 39 3.52 0.52 17.27
C HIS A 39 3.02 1.95 17.27
N LEU A 40 2.13 2.26 18.17
CA LEU A 40 1.50 3.56 18.29
C LEU A 40 1.34 3.98 19.77
N GLU A 41 1.07 5.24 19.97
CA GLU A 41 0.75 5.85 21.26
C GLU A 41 -0.63 6.50 21.14
N VAL A 42 -1.44 6.36 22.18
CA VAL A 42 -2.77 6.98 22.28
C VAL A 42 -2.81 7.88 23.52
N ASP A 43 -3.13 9.13 23.31
CA ASP A 43 -3.50 10.03 24.39
C ASP A 43 -4.98 9.79 24.70
N VAL A 44 -5.25 9.16 25.84
CA VAL A 44 -6.62 8.78 26.24
C VAL A 44 -7.51 9.95 26.62
N GLU A 45 -6.92 11.11 26.93
CA GLU A 45 -7.69 12.32 27.30
C GLU A 45 -8.18 13.06 26.04
N THR A 46 -7.34 13.11 25.02
CA THR A 46 -7.63 13.84 23.78
C THR A 46 -8.10 12.95 22.64
N GLY A 47 -7.81 11.64 22.71
CA GLY A 47 -8.02 10.68 21.63
C GLY A 47 -6.99 10.80 20.50
N PHE A 48 -5.93 11.58 20.68
CA PHE A 48 -4.89 11.75 19.68
C PHE A 48 -4.06 10.47 19.54
N ILE A 49 -3.83 10.06 18.29
CA ILE A 49 -3.06 8.86 17.96
C ILE A 49 -1.75 9.29 17.29
N LYS A 50 -0.64 8.78 17.81
CA LYS A 50 0.68 8.98 17.25
C LYS A 50 1.23 7.64 16.76
N LEU A 51 1.44 7.54 15.46
CA LEU A 51 2.14 6.39 14.87
C LEU A 51 3.63 6.50 15.16
N LEU A 52 4.23 5.48 15.77
CA LEU A 52 5.63 5.49 16.18
C LEU A 52 6.49 4.67 15.22
N LYS A 53 6.02 3.48 14.82
CA LYS A 53 6.79 2.58 13.96
C LYS A 53 5.93 1.51 13.32
N PHE A 54 6.31 1.09 12.11
CA PHE A 54 5.78 -0.11 11.46
C PHE A 54 6.89 -1.08 11.11
N TRP A 55 6.56 -2.36 11.17
CA TRP A 55 7.35 -3.45 10.62
C TRP A 55 6.48 -4.18 9.61
N VAL A 56 7.01 -4.34 8.40
CA VAL A 56 6.33 -4.99 7.29
C VAL A 56 7.23 -6.08 6.74
N VAL A 57 6.75 -7.30 6.66
CA VAL A 57 7.44 -8.40 6.02
C VAL A 57 6.57 -8.91 4.90
N GLU A 58 7.09 -8.90 3.68
CA GLU A 58 6.34 -9.27 2.47
C GLU A 58 7.03 -10.38 1.68
N ASP A 59 6.22 -11.25 1.09
CA ASP A 59 6.65 -12.26 0.14
C ASP A 59 6.10 -11.94 -1.25
N CYS A 60 6.89 -11.22 -2.03
CA CYS A 60 6.61 -10.89 -3.42
C CYS A 60 7.21 -11.91 -4.41
N GLY A 61 7.60 -13.10 -3.95
CA GLY A 61 8.33 -14.07 -4.75
C GLY A 61 9.74 -13.59 -5.04
N THR A 62 10.17 -13.71 -6.29
CA THR A 62 11.48 -13.18 -6.71
C THR A 62 11.45 -11.67 -6.81
N ILE A 63 12.30 -11.00 -6.04
CA ILE A 63 12.47 -9.55 -6.09
C ILE A 63 13.41 -9.19 -7.23
N LEU A 64 12.94 -8.38 -8.17
CA LEU A 64 13.71 -7.93 -9.33
C LEU A 64 14.52 -6.68 -9.03
N ASN A 65 13.99 -5.80 -8.20
CA ASN A 65 14.64 -4.58 -7.72
C ASN A 65 14.13 -4.28 -6.31
N GLU A 66 14.99 -4.50 -5.32
CA GLU A 66 14.64 -4.38 -3.92
C GLU A 66 14.22 -2.94 -3.55
N GLN A 67 14.95 -1.94 -4.02
CA GLN A 67 14.63 -0.55 -3.74
C GLN A 67 13.23 -0.16 -4.24
N LEU A 68 12.85 -0.59 -5.45
CA LEU A 68 11.52 -0.30 -5.99
C LEU A 68 10.42 -1.04 -5.24
N VAL A 69 10.69 -2.26 -4.77
CA VAL A 69 9.72 -3.04 -3.97
C VAL A 69 9.54 -2.38 -2.60
N ASP A 70 10.61 -1.96 -1.95
CA ASP A 70 10.56 -1.26 -0.67
C ASP A 70 9.74 0.02 -0.74
N GLU A 71 9.98 0.85 -1.74
CA GLU A 71 9.22 2.10 -1.91
C GLU A 71 7.75 1.83 -2.25
N GLN A 72 7.47 0.78 -2.99
CA GLN A 72 6.09 0.34 -3.26
C GLN A 72 5.38 -0.10 -1.96
N ILE A 73 6.05 -0.86 -1.10
CA ILE A 73 5.51 -1.30 0.19
C ILE A 73 5.28 -0.10 1.11
N ARG A 74 6.21 0.87 1.16
CA ARG A 74 6.03 2.10 1.94
C ARG A 74 4.80 2.88 1.48
N GLY A 75 4.67 3.13 0.19
CA GLY A 75 3.53 3.82 -0.39
C GLY A 75 2.21 3.09 -0.16
N ALA A 76 2.20 1.77 -0.30
CA ALA A 76 1.04 0.93 -0.07
C ALA A 76 0.60 0.95 1.41
N LEU A 77 1.55 0.92 2.35
CA LEU A 77 1.27 1.04 3.78
C LEU A 77 0.61 2.38 4.10
N VAL A 78 1.15 3.48 3.58
CA VAL A 78 0.59 4.83 3.76
C VAL A 78 -0.83 4.93 3.20
N GLN A 79 -1.07 4.31 2.06
CA GLN A 79 -2.43 4.21 1.49
C GLN A 79 -3.39 3.46 2.40
N GLY A 80 -2.94 2.46 3.15
CA GLY A 80 -3.75 1.76 4.15
C GLY A 80 -3.94 2.56 5.45
N ILE A 81 -2.97 3.40 5.83
CA ILE A 81 -3.07 4.31 6.98
C ILE A 81 -4.13 5.39 6.72
N GLY A 82 -4.19 5.93 5.51
CA GLY A 82 -5.12 7.00 5.12
C GLY A 82 -6.57 6.71 5.52
N PRO A 83 -7.24 5.70 4.96
CA PRO A 83 -8.63 5.38 5.30
C PRO A 83 -8.87 5.00 6.75
N THR A 84 -7.80 4.59 7.46
CA THR A 84 -7.92 4.18 8.86
C THR A 84 -7.95 5.36 9.83
N LEU A 85 -7.17 6.41 9.57
CA LEU A 85 -6.96 7.49 10.53
C LEU A 85 -7.27 8.89 10.00
N TYR A 86 -7.28 9.12 8.69
CA TYR A 86 -7.31 10.45 8.08
C TYR A 86 -8.50 10.67 7.17
N GLU A 87 -8.76 9.71 6.28
CA GLU A 87 -9.68 9.89 5.16
C GLU A 87 -11.13 9.64 5.58
N GLN A 88 -12.01 10.58 5.22
CA GLN A 88 -13.43 10.44 5.44
C GLN A 88 -14.20 11.05 4.26
N CYS A 89 -15.14 10.32 3.70
CA CYS A 89 -16.08 10.82 2.70
C CYS A 89 -17.32 11.38 3.39
N LEU A 90 -17.56 12.67 3.26
CA LEU A 90 -18.72 13.36 3.82
C LEU A 90 -19.74 13.66 2.72
N TYR A 91 -21.01 13.34 2.95
CA TYR A 91 -22.09 13.56 2.01
C TYR A 91 -23.21 14.36 2.69
N ASP A 92 -23.90 15.22 1.91
CA ASP A 92 -25.13 15.86 2.33
C ASP A 92 -26.34 14.92 2.22
N GLU A 93 -27.51 15.41 2.61
CA GLU A 93 -28.79 14.65 2.55
C GLU A 93 -29.20 14.27 1.11
N ARG A 94 -28.63 14.92 0.10
CA ARG A 94 -28.91 14.66 -1.33
C ARG A 94 -27.89 13.72 -1.95
N GLY A 95 -26.91 13.24 -1.17
CA GLY A 95 -25.82 12.39 -1.64
C GLY A 95 -24.70 13.15 -2.37
N GLN A 96 -24.65 14.49 -2.26
CA GLN A 96 -23.56 15.29 -2.79
C GLN A 96 -22.37 15.23 -1.84
N MET A 97 -21.17 14.88 -2.38
CA MET A 97 -19.94 14.87 -1.60
C MET A 97 -19.53 16.29 -1.21
N LEU A 98 -19.32 16.51 0.10
CA LEU A 98 -19.01 17.83 0.67
C LEU A 98 -17.51 18.13 0.63
N ASN A 99 -16.67 17.12 0.74
CA ASN A 99 -15.21 17.23 0.83
C ASN A 99 -14.49 16.59 -0.37
N GLY A 100 -14.99 16.82 -1.57
CA GLY A 100 -14.48 16.23 -2.82
C GLY A 100 -13.22 16.90 -3.40
N ASN A 101 -12.47 17.66 -2.61
CA ASN A 101 -11.24 18.32 -3.05
C ASN A 101 -10.11 18.10 -2.03
N MET A 102 -8.86 18.30 -2.46
CA MET A 102 -7.67 18.03 -1.63
C MET A 102 -7.48 18.99 -0.44
N ALA A 103 -8.27 20.06 -0.33
CA ALA A 103 -8.23 20.95 0.83
C ALA A 103 -9.06 20.39 2.00
N ASP A 104 -10.13 19.67 1.67
CA ASP A 104 -11.11 19.17 2.65
C ASP A 104 -11.03 17.65 2.84
N TYR A 105 -10.55 16.92 1.83
CA TYR A 105 -10.28 15.48 1.92
C TYR A 105 -8.84 15.25 2.37
N ILE A 106 -8.69 14.89 3.64
CA ILE A 106 -7.39 14.80 4.29
C ILE A 106 -6.74 13.45 3.96
N VAL A 107 -5.55 13.51 3.36
CA VAL A 107 -4.68 12.35 3.15
C VAL A 107 -3.43 12.47 4.03
N PRO A 108 -2.75 11.36 4.37
CA PRO A 108 -1.52 11.42 5.17
C PRO A 108 -0.42 12.23 4.49
N PHE A 109 0.29 13.07 5.26
CA PHE A 109 1.48 13.77 4.79
C PHE A 109 2.76 12.99 5.13
N PRO A 110 3.81 13.08 4.32
CA PRO A 110 5.08 12.37 4.59
C PRO A 110 5.68 12.68 5.96
N ALA A 111 5.51 13.91 6.47
CA ALA A 111 6.03 14.34 7.78
C ALA A 111 5.30 13.69 8.98
N GLU A 112 4.13 13.12 8.76
CA GLU A 112 3.33 12.44 9.78
C GLU A 112 3.60 10.93 9.81
N MET A 113 4.30 10.42 8.79
CA MET A 113 4.57 9.00 8.67
C MET A 113 5.71 8.57 9.58
N PRO A 114 5.54 7.46 10.29
CA PRO A 114 6.57 6.93 11.16
C PRO A 114 7.68 6.23 10.37
N ASP A 115 8.72 5.80 11.07
CA ASP A 115 9.72 4.89 10.50
C ASP A 115 9.07 3.54 10.12
N ILE A 116 9.38 3.07 8.90
CA ILE A 116 8.88 1.83 8.35
C ILE A 116 10.05 0.90 8.08
N VAL A 117 10.13 -0.18 8.83
CA VAL A 117 11.12 -1.24 8.64
C VAL A 117 10.53 -2.31 7.74
N ILE A 118 11.20 -2.60 6.63
CA ILE A 118 10.77 -3.60 5.66
C ILE A 118 11.69 -4.80 5.70
N GLY A 119 11.11 -5.98 5.62
CA GLY A 119 11.80 -7.24 5.45
C GLY A 119 11.14 -8.07 4.35
N HIS A 120 11.90 -8.98 3.77
CA HIS A 120 11.44 -9.81 2.66
C HIS A 120 11.57 -11.29 2.96
N VAL A 121 10.56 -12.05 2.57
CA VAL A 121 10.61 -13.49 2.39
C VAL A 121 10.43 -13.77 0.91
N CYS A 122 11.28 -14.58 0.32
CA CYS A 122 11.26 -14.85 -1.11
C CYS A 122 10.83 -16.30 -1.36
N THR A 123 9.56 -16.49 -1.73
CA THR A 123 9.02 -17.79 -2.17
C THR A 123 8.62 -17.71 -3.64
N PRO A 124 9.53 -18.00 -4.58
CA PRO A 124 9.26 -17.89 -6.00
C PRO A 124 8.08 -18.73 -6.45
N THR A 125 7.22 -18.17 -7.30
CA THR A 125 6.12 -18.91 -7.91
C THR A 125 6.56 -19.64 -9.17
N LYS A 126 5.96 -20.80 -9.43
CA LYS A 126 6.15 -21.53 -10.69
C LYS A 126 5.26 -21.00 -11.84
N SER A 127 4.30 -20.16 -11.51
CA SER A 127 3.31 -19.64 -12.46
C SER A 127 3.75 -18.38 -13.21
N SER A 128 4.90 -17.80 -12.86
CA SER A 128 5.54 -16.72 -13.62
C SER A 128 6.94 -17.12 -14.07
N GLN A 129 7.40 -16.57 -15.20
CA GLN A 129 8.71 -16.89 -15.75
C GLN A 129 9.87 -16.51 -14.82
N LEU A 130 9.71 -15.43 -14.08
CA LEU A 130 10.73 -14.89 -13.17
C LEU A 130 10.55 -15.37 -11.73
N GLY A 131 9.46 -16.07 -11.43
CA GLY A 131 9.12 -16.44 -10.06
C GLY A 131 8.57 -15.28 -9.22
N ALA A 132 8.39 -14.10 -9.81
CA ALA A 132 7.85 -12.93 -9.15
C ALA A 132 6.34 -13.05 -8.93
N LYS A 133 5.86 -12.49 -7.83
CA LYS A 133 4.44 -12.29 -7.50
C LYS A 133 4.13 -10.79 -7.56
N GLY A 134 2.86 -10.42 -7.42
CA GLY A 134 2.49 -9.02 -7.36
C GLY A 134 3.03 -8.35 -6.08
N ALA A 135 3.39 -7.07 -6.16
CA ALA A 135 3.87 -6.30 -5.01
C ALA A 135 3.11 -4.97 -4.83
N GLY A 136 2.23 -4.63 -5.77
CA GLY A 136 1.60 -3.31 -5.86
C GLY A 136 0.79 -2.91 -4.62
N GLU A 137 0.02 -3.83 -4.06
CA GLU A 137 -0.88 -3.56 -2.93
C GLU A 137 -0.52 -4.38 -1.67
N ALA A 138 0.68 -4.95 -1.64
CA ALA A 138 1.11 -5.84 -0.58
C ALA A 138 1.02 -5.19 0.81
N GLY A 139 1.45 -3.93 0.95
CA GLY A 139 1.40 -3.20 2.22
C GLY A 139 0.03 -2.65 2.60
N THR A 140 -0.91 -2.52 1.66
CA THR A 140 -2.19 -1.81 1.90
C THR A 140 -3.15 -2.61 2.75
N ALA A 141 -3.33 -3.89 2.44
CA ALA A 141 -4.41 -4.71 3.00
C ALA A 141 -4.27 -4.97 4.51
N GLY A 142 -3.05 -5.09 5.01
CA GLY A 142 -2.79 -5.38 6.42
C GLY A 142 -2.70 -4.15 7.32
N ALA A 143 -2.51 -2.96 6.78
CA ALA A 143 -2.29 -1.74 7.55
C ALA A 143 -3.48 -1.37 8.46
N PRO A 144 -4.75 -1.34 7.97
CA PRO A 144 -5.89 -1.04 8.83
C PRO A 144 -6.02 -1.98 10.01
N ALA A 145 -5.87 -3.29 9.76
CA ALA A 145 -5.98 -4.30 10.80
C ALA A 145 -4.85 -4.17 11.84
N ALA A 146 -3.62 -3.90 11.41
CA ALA A 146 -2.49 -3.69 12.31
C ALA A 146 -2.71 -2.48 13.23
N ILE A 147 -3.20 -1.36 12.67
CA ILE A 147 -3.51 -0.15 13.44
C ILE A 147 -4.63 -0.41 14.44
N LEU A 148 -5.74 -1.00 14.00
CA LEU A 148 -6.90 -1.25 14.86
C LEU A 148 -6.56 -2.23 16.00
N ASN A 149 -5.74 -3.25 15.72
CA ASN A 149 -5.27 -4.17 16.75
C ASN A 149 -4.38 -3.45 17.78
N ALA A 150 -3.46 -2.60 17.32
CA ALA A 150 -2.60 -1.83 18.21
C ALA A 150 -3.40 -0.82 19.06
N LEU A 151 -4.43 -0.19 18.48
CA LEU A 151 -5.34 0.70 19.22
C LEU A 151 -6.12 -0.08 20.30
N ASN A 152 -6.67 -1.24 19.96
CA ASN A 152 -7.38 -2.08 20.92
C ASN A 152 -6.46 -2.51 22.07
N ASP A 153 -5.23 -2.87 21.77
CA ASP A 153 -4.24 -3.26 22.77
C ASP A 153 -3.89 -2.06 23.70
N ALA A 154 -3.64 -0.90 23.12
CA ALA A 154 -3.35 0.34 23.88
C ALA A 154 -4.51 0.77 24.79
N LEU A 155 -5.76 0.53 24.40
CA LEU A 155 -6.95 0.92 25.15
C LEU A 155 -7.39 -0.13 26.19
N THR A 156 -6.86 -1.34 26.14
CA THR A 156 -7.18 -2.43 27.08
C THR A 156 -6.99 -2.01 28.56
N PRO A 157 -5.90 -1.31 28.95
CA PRO A 157 -5.70 -0.88 30.34
C PRO A 157 -6.74 0.08 30.88
N VAL A 158 -7.45 0.81 30.01
CA VAL A 158 -8.50 1.78 30.38
C VAL A 158 -9.92 1.23 30.27
N SER A 159 -10.06 -0.10 30.21
CA SER A 159 -11.32 -0.84 30.13
C SER A 159 -12.12 -0.66 28.84
N TYR A 160 -11.52 -0.20 27.78
CA TYR A 160 -12.11 -0.25 26.44
C TYR A 160 -11.81 -1.61 25.83
N THR A 161 -12.85 -2.42 25.60
CA THR A 161 -12.70 -3.76 25.03
C THR A 161 -12.88 -3.80 23.52
N HIS A 162 -13.47 -2.74 22.93
CA HIS A 162 -13.71 -2.64 21.49
C HIS A 162 -13.73 -1.17 21.04
N LEU A 163 -13.10 -0.89 19.92
CA LEU A 163 -13.37 0.33 19.15
C LEU A 163 -14.76 0.17 18.51
N THR A 164 -15.72 0.89 19.01
CA THR A 164 -16.99 1.05 18.30
C THR A 164 -16.78 2.07 17.20
N LEU A 165 -16.95 1.64 15.94
CA LEU A 165 -17.13 2.59 14.85
C LEU A 165 -18.27 3.56 15.25
N PRO A 166 -18.16 4.87 14.99
CA PRO A 166 -19.23 5.79 15.25
C PRO A 166 -20.44 5.35 14.42
N THR A 167 -21.32 4.59 15.06
CA THR A 167 -22.64 4.36 14.52
C THR A 167 -23.37 5.69 14.60
N LYS A 168 -23.65 6.30 13.46
CA LYS A 168 -24.56 7.43 13.37
C LYS A 168 -25.85 7.05 14.10
N ALA A 169 -26.13 7.77 15.17
CA ALA A 169 -27.47 7.82 15.74
C ALA A 169 -28.41 8.55 14.80
#